data_5a51689e764e17b5dc6e9c265b23580f
#
_entry.id   5a51689e764e17b5dc6e9c265b23580f
#
_cell.length_a   1.000
_cell.length_b   1.000
_cell.length_c   1.000
_cell.angle_alpha   90.00
_cell.angle_beta   90.00
_cell.angle_gamma   90.00
#
_symmetry.space_group_name_H-M   'P 1'
#
loop_
_entity.id
_entity.type
_entity.pdbx_description
1 polymer ?
#
loop_
_entity_poly.entity_id
_entity_poly.type
_entity_poly.pdbx_seq_one_letter_code
_entity_poly.pdbx_strand_id
1 'polypeptide(L)'
;SVDYFPLTVNFFDRDAIELAEAKYGIRVDGAVCKLLCKIFKEGYYIPWGEEQSLIFARKLGGELKGKEIFINTGSTPIIPAIDGIQQSQHVYTSSALLDLSVLPHHLIIIGGGYIGLEFASMYAGFGSKVTILEGGNKFMPREDQDIANSVKEVMEKKGIEIHLNARAQSIHDTNDGVTLTYSDVSDGTPYYVDGDAILIATGRKPMIEGLNLQAAGVGVDAHGAIIVNDQLRTTVPHIWAIGDVKGGSQFTYLSLDDFRIIRDQLFGDKKRDIGDRDPVQYAVFIDPPLAHIGISEEEALKRGYSFKVSRLPASSIVRTRTLRQTDGMLKAIINNHNGKIMGCTLFCADASEIINIVAMAIKTGQTSTFLRDFIFTHPSMSEGLNQLFDV
;
A
#
# COMPACT_ATOMS: atom_id res chain seq x y z
N SER A 1 -8.89 -18.40 -4.64
CA SER A 1 -9.71 -18.15 -3.46
C SER A 1 -8.82 -18.34 -2.25
N VAL A 2 -8.39 -17.26 -1.65
CA VAL A 2 -7.73 -17.29 -0.36
C VAL A 2 -8.84 -17.54 0.65
N ASP A 3 -8.87 -18.74 1.24
CA ASP A 3 -9.67 -19.01 2.41
C ASP A 3 -9.12 -18.17 3.56
N TYR A 4 -9.53 -16.90 3.60
CA TYR A 4 -9.47 -16.15 4.84
C TYR A 4 -10.32 -16.91 5.84
N PHE A 5 -9.74 -17.20 6.99
CA PHE A 5 -10.46 -17.72 8.15
C PHE A 5 -11.85 -17.08 8.15
N PRO A 6 -12.91 -17.83 7.94
CA PRO A 6 -14.23 -17.31 8.14
C PRO A 6 -14.37 -17.14 9.65
N LEU A 7 -14.12 -15.94 10.14
CA LEU A 7 -14.87 -15.48 11.27
C LEU A 7 -16.31 -15.45 10.76
N THR A 8 -16.99 -16.57 10.84
CA THR A 8 -18.38 -16.67 10.49
C THR A 8 -19.10 -15.58 11.25
N VAL A 9 -20.07 -14.96 10.61
CA VAL A 9 -20.93 -13.92 11.23
C VAL A 9 -21.45 -14.35 12.61
N ASN A 10 -21.47 -15.64 12.90
CA ASN A 10 -21.85 -16.29 14.14
C ASN A 10 -20.81 -16.23 15.29
N PHE A 11 -19.54 -15.87 15.01
CA PHE A 11 -18.54 -15.68 16.08
C PHE A 11 -18.89 -14.50 17.00
N PHE A 12 -19.72 -13.58 16.52
CA PHE A 12 -20.23 -12.44 17.26
C PHE A 12 -21.72 -12.57 17.60
N ASP A 13 -22.25 -13.76 17.57
CA ASP A 13 -23.56 -14.02 18.17
C ASP A 13 -23.53 -13.68 19.67
N ARG A 14 -24.70 -13.32 20.17
CA ARG A 14 -24.93 -12.88 21.55
C ARG A 14 -24.25 -13.80 22.57
N ASP A 15 -24.27 -15.08 22.35
CA ASP A 15 -23.68 -16.11 23.21
C ASP A 15 -22.15 -16.04 23.28
N ALA A 16 -21.47 -15.68 22.21
CA ALA A 16 -20.00 -15.54 22.20
C ALA A 16 -19.55 -14.26 22.93
N ILE A 17 -20.33 -13.19 22.84
CA ILE A 17 -20.10 -11.94 23.57
C ILE A 17 -20.37 -12.16 25.06
N GLU A 18 -21.49 -12.80 25.42
CA GLU A 18 -21.84 -13.11 26.81
C GLU A 18 -20.81 -14.08 27.45
N LEU A 19 -20.27 -15.04 26.67
CA LEU A 19 -19.22 -15.94 27.13
C LEU A 19 -17.88 -15.20 27.35
N ALA A 20 -17.53 -14.25 26.49
CA ALA A 20 -16.35 -13.41 26.64
C ALA A 20 -16.47 -12.47 27.85
N GLU A 21 -17.62 -11.86 28.05
CA GLU A 21 -17.93 -11.04 29.23
C GLU A 21 -17.87 -11.83 30.53
N ALA A 22 -18.45 -13.03 30.55
CA ALA A 22 -18.44 -13.93 31.72
C ALA A 22 -17.04 -14.46 32.03
N LYS A 23 -16.23 -14.79 31.01
CA LYS A 23 -14.92 -15.40 31.17
C LYS A 23 -13.81 -14.40 31.51
N TYR A 24 -13.89 -13.17 31.03
CA TYR A 24 -12.82 -12.17 31.16
C TYR A 24 -13.21 -10.93 31.99
N GLY A 25 -14.43 -10.86 32.49
CA GLY A 25 -14.92 -9.71 33.27
C GLY A 25 -14.95 -8.40 32.49
N ILE A 26 -14.85 -8.46 31.17
CA ILE A 26 -14.83 -7.31 30.29
C ILE A 26 -16.27 -7.06 29.85
N ARG A 27 -16.85 -5.95 30.24
CA ARG A 27 -17.99 -5.39 29.51
C ARG A 27 -17.47 -4.96 28.15
N VAL A 28 -17.57 -5.87 27.19
CA VAL A 28 -17.30 -5.55 25.79
C VAL A 28 -18.43 -4.62 25.39
N ASP A 29 -18.15 -3.33 25.32
CA ASP A 29 -19.12 -2.36 24.86
C ASP A 29 -19.56 -2.80 23.46
N GLY A 30 -20.82 -3.21 23.33
CA GLY A 30 -21.37 -3.83 22.10
C GLY A 30 -21.21 -2.98 20.82
N ALA A 31 -20.79 -1.72 21.00
CA ALA A 31 -20.43 -0.79 19.96
C ALA A 31 -19.14 -1.16 19.22
N VAL A 32 -18.08 -1.52 19.93
CA VAL A 32 -16.78 -1.91 19.31
C VAL A 32 -16.93 -3.22 18.58
N CYS A 33 -17.65 -4.18 19.18
CA CYS A 33 -17.94 -5.45 18.50
C CYS A 33 -18.79 -5.26 17.25
N LYS A 34 -19.80 -4.38 17.28
CA LYS A 34 -20.62 -4.07 16.10
C LYS A 34 -19.84 -3.35 15.01
N LEU A 35 -18.90 -2.46 15.37
CA LEU A 35 -18.03 -1.79 14.42
C LEU A 35 -17.06 -2.78 13.77
N LEU A 36 -16.41 -3.64 14.56
CA LEU A 36 -15.56 -4.70 14.04
C LEU A 36 -16.34 -5.67 13.16
N CYS A 37 -17.54 -6.09 13.56
CA CYS A 37 -18.41 -6.93 12.73
C CYS A 37 -18.76 -6.27 11.40
N LYS A 38 -19.01 -4.97 11.38
CA LYS A 38 -19.30 -4.23 10.15
C LYS A 38 -18.06 -4.16 9.25
N ILE A 39 -16.87 -3.87 9.82
CA ILE A 39 -15.59 -3.86 9.10
C ILE A 39 -15.32 -5.23 8.45
N PHE A 40 -15.49 -6.32 9.19
CA PHE A 40 -15.29 -7.68 8.67
C PHE A 40 -16.34 -8.07 7.61
N LYS A 41 -17.60 -7.70 7.79
CA LYS A 41 -18.69 -8.01 6.86
C LYS A 41 -18.55 -7.31 5.52
N GLU A 42 -17.94 -6.13 5.50
CA GLU A 42 -17.73 -5.30 4.29
C GLU A 42 -16.30 -5.45 3.72
N GLY A 43 -15.58 -6.54 4.05
CA GLY A 43 -14.30 -6.88 3.43
C GLY A 43 -13.13 -6.00 3.85
N TYR A 44 -13.08 -5.58 5.12
CA TYR A 44 -12.05 -4.69 5.70
C TYR A 44 -12.10 -3.24 5.20
N TYR A 45 -13.05 -2.91 4.34
CA TYR A 45 -13.25 -1.56 3.85
C TYR A 45 -14.66 -1.09 4.16
N ILE A 46 -14.79 -0.10 5.04
CA ILE A 46 -16.02 0.64 5.20
C ILE A 46 -15.76 2.02 4.61
N PRO A 47 -16.45 2.44 3.55
CA PRO A 47 -16.48 3.84 3.17
C PRO A 47 -17.10 4.60 4.35
N TRP A 48 -16.24 5.30 5.11
CA TRP A 48 -16.67 6.06 6.28
C TRP A 48 -16.93 7.50 5.82
N GLY A 49 -18.14 7.74 5.32
CA GLY A 49 -18.62 9.08 5.00
C GLY A 49 -19.35 9.73 6.17
N GLU A 50 -19.69 11.00 6.01
CA GLU A 50 -20.40 11.79 7.02
C GLU A 50 -21.73 11.13 7.43
N GLU A 51 -22.42 10.51 6.50
CA GLU A 51 -23.68 9.82 6.72
C GLU A 51 -23.53 8.56 7.56
N GLN A 52 -22.49 7.73 7.33
CA GLN A 52 -22.18 6.54 8.13
C GLN A 52 -21.74 6.89 9.54
N SER A 53 -20.99 7.97 9.71
CA SER A 53 -20.59 8.48 11.03
C SER A 53 -21.81 8.93 11.85
N LEU A 54 -22.75 9.63 11.23
CA LEU A 54 -23.99 10.07 11.85
C LEU A 54 -24.92 8.91 12.20
N ILE A 55 -25.04 7.90 11.34
CA ILE A 55 -25.84 6.69 11.59
C ILE A 55 -25.27 5.91 12.78
N PHE A 56 -23.94 5.78 12.85
CA PHE A 56 -23.29 5.06 13.94
C PHE A 56 -23.41 5.81 15.26
N ALA A 57 -23.16 7.12 15.28
CA ALA A 57 -23.35 7.96 16.46
C ALA A 57 -24.80 7.98 16.97
N ARG A 58 -25.77 8.03 16.06
CA ARG A 58 -27.21 7.92 16.40
C ARG A 58 -27.57 6.57 17.02
N LYS A 59 -27.00 5.47 16.53
CA LYS A 59 -27.25 4.12 17.07
C LYS A 59 -26.66 3.92 18.47
N LEU A 60 -25.67 4.73 18.85
CA LEU A 60 -25.02 4.70 20.16
C LEU A 60 -25.58 5.73 21.15
N GLY A 61 -26.55 6.54 20.73
CA GLY A 61 -27.23 7.50 21.63
C GLY A 61 -26.39 8.69 22.04
N GLY A 62 -25.42 9.14 21.21
CA GLY A 62 -24.65 10.36 21.44
C GLY A 62 -23.19 10.13 21.80
N GLU A 63 -22.66 10.83 22.79
CA GLU A 63 -21.27 10.86 23.17
C GLU A 63 -20.67 9.47 23.47
N LEU A 64 -19.57 9.10 22.77
CA LEU A 64 -18.84 7.86 23.06
C LEU A 64 -17.97 8.04 24.31
N LYS A 65 -18.29 7.30 25.35
CA LYS A 65 -17.46 7.19 26.57
C LYS A 65 -16.88 5.78 26.64
N GLY A 66 -15.61 5.64 26.28
CA GLY A 66 -14.88 4.38 26.37
C GLY A 66 -13.74 4.46 27.39
N LYS A 67 -13.42 3.34 28.03
CA LYS A 67 -12.21 3.21 28.84
C LYS A 67 -10.96 3.31 27.98
N GLU A 68 -11.01 2.74 26.78
CA GLU A 68 -10.00 2.83 25.72
C GLU A 68 -10.71 3.14 24.40
N ILE A 69 -10.15 4.02 23.57
CA ILE A 69 -10.69 4.42 22.27
C ILE A 69 -9.65 4.12 21.19
N PHE A 70 -10.07 3.50 20.09
CA PHE A 70 -9.20 3.13 18.97
C PHE A 70 -9.67 3.82 17.70
N ILE A 71 -8.79 4.65 17.12
CA ILE A 71 -9.05 5.36 15.88
C ILE A 71 -8.39 4.57 14.74
N ASN A 72 -9.19 3.98 13.84
CA ASN A 72 -8.76 3.24 12.67
C ASN A 72 -9.59 3.63 11.44
N THR A 73 -9.65 4.92 11.18
CA THR A 73 -10.46 5.49 10.09
C THR A 73 -9.77 5.43 8.73
N GLY A 74 -8.49 5.04 8.72
CA GLY A 74 -7.73 4.85 7.49
C GLY A 74 -7.33 6.15 6.81
N SER A 75 -7.34 6.13 5.48
CA SER A 75 -6.95 7.24 4.62
C SER A 75 -7.96 7.46 3.49
N THR A 76 -7.95 8.64 2.89
CA THR A 76 -8.81 9.01 1.76
C THR A 76 -7.96 9.54 0.61
N PRO A 77 -8.37 9.37 -0.66
CA PRO A 77 -7.66 9.96 -1.79
C PRO A 77 -7.54 11.47 -1.68
N ILE A 78 -6.39 12.00 -2.09
CA ILE A 78 -6.20 13.45 -2.29
C ILE A 78 -6.79 13.80 -3.65
N ILE A 79 -7.78 14.68 -3.66
CA ILE A 79 -8.34 15.23 -4.90
C ILE A 79 -7.59 16.53 -5.21
N PRO A 80 -6.81 16.60 -6.28
CA PRO A 80 -6.07 17.81 -6.63
C PRO A 80 -6.99 18.93 -7.12
N ALA A 81 -6.52 20.17 -7.04
CA ALA A 81 -7.24 21.31 -7.58
C ALA A 81 -6.99 21.40 -9.11
N ILE A 82 -7.78 20.65 -9.87
CA ILE A 82 -7.80 20.65 -11.34
C ILE A 82 -9.14 21.23 -11.79
N ASP A 83 -9.13 22.14 -12.75
CA ASP A 83 -10.35 22.75 -13.26
C ASP A 83 -11.26 21.67 -13.89
N GLY A 84 -12.57 21.71 -13.59
CA GLY A 84 -13.54 20.73 -14.07
C GLY A 84 -13.59 19.40 -13.31
N ILE A 85 -12.67 19.12 -12.37
CA ILE A 85 -12.58 17.80 -11.69
C ILE A 85 -13.85 17.44 -10.88
N GLN A 86 -14.50 18.44 -10.27
CA GLN A 86 -15.71 18.24 -9.46
C GLN A 86 -16.99 18.12 -10.32
N GLN A 87 -16.95 18.60 -11.53
CA GLN A 87 -18.11 18.65 -12.45
C GLN A 87 -18.16 17.42 -13.37
N SER A 88 -17.02 16.81 -13.64
CA SER A 88 -16.89 15.68 -14.54
C SER A 88 -17.53 14.40 -13.94
N GLN A 89 -18.26 13.68 -14.80
CA GLN A 89 -18.83 12.36 -14.49
C GLN A 89 -17.86 11.21 -14.81
N HIS A 90 -16.71 11.51 -15.40
CA HIS A 90 -15.70 10.55 -15.83
C HIS A 90 -14.50 10.48 -14.91
N VAL A 91 -14.52 11.19 -13.76
CA VAL A 91 -13.43 11.20 -12.78
C VAL A 91 -13.74 10.25 -11.63
N TYR A 92 -12.80 9.37 -11.35
CA TYR A 92 -12.95 8.30 -10.37
C TYR A 92 -11.80 8.29 -9.36
N THR A 93 -12.12 7.97 -8.12
CA THR A 93 -11.13 7.49 -7.14
C THR A 93 -10.87 6.00 -7.39
N SER A 94 -9.83 5.45 -6.75
CA SER A 94 -9.53 4.02 -6.84
C SER A 94 -10.72 3.13 -6.45
N SER A 95 -11.47 3.50 -5.40
CA SER A 95 -12.66 2.75 -4.99
C SER A 95 -13.78 2.84 -6.01
N ALA A 96 -14.08 4.05 -6.51
CA ALA A 96 -15.15 4.25 -7.49
C ALA A 96 -14.83 3.59 -8.84
N LEU A 97 -13.55 3.55 -9.22
CA LEU A 97 -13.15 2.91 -10.48
C LEU A 97 -13.34 1.37 -10.43
N LEU A 98 -13.16 0.75 -9.25
CA LEU A 98 -13.41 -0.69 -9.07
C LEU A 98 -14.89 -1.06 -9.17
N ASP A 99 -15.79 -0.13 -8.95
CA ASP A 99 -17.25 -0.34 -9.02
C ASP A 99 -17.82 -0.11 -10.43
N LEU A 100 -16.98 0.24 -11.43
CA LEU A 100 -17.43 0.42 -12.80
C LEU A 100 -17.95 -0.90 -13.38
N SER A 101 -19.14 -0.84 -13.96
CA SER A 101 -19.77 -1.98 -14.65
C SER A 101 -19.33 -2.15 -16.12
N VAL A 102 -18.70 -1.12 -16.68
CA VAL A 102 -18.23 -1.09 -18.07
C VAL A 102 -16.74 -0.79 -18.08
N LEU A 103 -15.98 -1.61 -18.80
CA LEU A 103 -14.55 -1.41 -18.98
C LEU A 103 -14.32 -0.17 -19.86
N PRO A 104 -13.59 0.86 -19.42
CA PRO A 104 -13.25 1.99 -20.27
C PRO A 104 -12.31 1.56 -21.40
N HIS A 105 -12.52 2.07 -22.61
CA HIS A 105 -11.62 1.83 -23.74
C HIS A 105 -10.29 2.52 -23.51
N HIS A 106 -10.30 3.73 -22.96
CA HIS A 106 -9.09 4.50 -22.64
C HIS A 106 -9.19 5.06 -21.21
N LEU A 107 -8.38 4.51 -20.32
CA LEU A 107 -8.19 4.99 -18.95
C LEU A 107 -7.02 5.97 -18.88
N ILE A 108 -7.26 7.17 -18.40
CA ILE A 108 -6.24 8.16 -18.08
C ILE A 108 -5.99 8.11 -16.57
N ILE A 109 -4.74 8.07 -16.14
CA ILE A 109 -4.34 8.01 -14.73
C ILE A 109 -3.53 9.25 -14.38
N ILE A 110 -4.00 10.03 -13.40
CA ILE A 110 -3.26 11.17 -12.87
C ILE A 110 -2.51 10.72 -11.62
N GLY A 111 -1.18 10.62 -11.74
CA GLY A 111 -0.25 10.14 -10.72
C GLY A 111 0.35 8.77 -11.01
N GLY A 112 1.69 8.73 -11.13
CA GLY A 112 2.50 7.53 -11.39
C GLY A 112 3.00 6.83 -10.12
N GLY A 113 2.30 6.99 -8.99
CA GLY A 113 2.56 6.26 -7.74
C GLY A 113 2.08 4.81 -7.82
N TYR A 114 2.35 4.01 -6.77
CA TYR A 114 2.06 2.57 -6.78
C TYR A 114 0.61 2.24 -7.12
N ILE A 115 -0.37 2.97 -6.56
CA ILE A 115 -1.79 2.78 -6.91
C ILE A 115 -2.03 3.02 -8.40
N GLY A 116 -1.50 4.10 -8.96
CA GLY A 116 -1.64 4.40 -10.39
C GLY A 116 -1.05 3.29 -11.27
N LEU A 117 0.11 2.75 -10.90
CA LEU A 117 0.79 1.68 -11.62
C LEU A 117 0.03 0.35 -11.54
N GLU A 118 -0.53 0.01 -10.37
CA GLU A 118 -1.34 -1.19 -10.19
C GLU A 118 -2.61 -1.14 -11.06
N PHE A 119 -3.33 -0.02 -11.04
CA PHE A 119 -4.49 0.18 -11.90
C PHE A 119 -4.11 0.18 -13.38
N ALA A 120 -2.99 0.81 -13.76
CA ALA A 120 -2.50 0.79 -15.13
C ALA A 120 -2.22 -0.63 -15.63
N SER A 121 -1.51 -1.42 -14.82
CA SER A 121 -1.21 -2.82 -15.14
C SER A 121 -2.48 -3.67 -15.26
N MET A 122 -3.44 -3.49 -14.33
CA MET A 122 -4.70 -4.23 -14.32
C MET A 122 -5.56 -3.89 -15.53
N TYR A 123 -5.80 -2.60 -15.81
CA TYR A 123 -6.67 -2.17 -16.91
C TYR A 123 -6.06 -2.43 -18.28
N ALA A 124 -4.73 -2.28 -18.45
CA ALA A 124 -4.05 -2.73 -19.67
C ALA A 124 -4.19 -4.24 -19.86
N GLY A 125 -4.09 -5.03 -18.79
CA GLY A 125 -4.36 -6.47 -18.80
C GLY A 125 -5.80 -6.83 -19.20
N PHE A 126 -6.77 -5.98 -18.92
CA PHE A 126 -8.17 -6.13 -19.34
C PHE A 126 -8.41 -5.68 -20.80
N GLY A 127 -7.44 -5.02 -21.43
CA GLY A 127 -7.53 -4.57 -22.81
C GLY A 127 -7.84 -3.09 -23.00
N SER A 128 -7.87 -2.28 -21.92
CA SER A 128 -7.96 -0.83 -22.03
C SER A 128 -6.65 -0.25 -22.57
N LYS A 129 -6.73 0.79 -23.39
CA LYS A 129 -5.63 1.72 -23.57
C LYS A 129 -5.41 2.46 -22.25
N VAL A 130 -4.15 2.64 -21.82
CA VAL A 130 -3.84 3.32 -20.56
C VAL A 130 -2.78 4.39 -20.77
N THR A 131 -3.05 5.59 -20.25
CA THR A 131 -2.11 6.71 -20.26
C THR A 131 -1.92 7.21 -18.82
N ILE A 132 -0.66 7.25 -18.35
CA ILE A 132 -0.27 7.76 -17.04
C ILE A 132 0.33 9.16 -17.20
N LEU A 133 -0.18 10.14 -16.46
CA LEU A 133 0.37 11.47 -16.34
C LEU A 133 1.02 11.63 -14.95
N GLU A 134 2.35 11.72 -14.93
CA GLU A 134 3.13 11.95 -13.71
C GLU A 134 3.77 13.34 -13.74
N GLY A 135 3.46 14.15 -12.71
CA GLY A 135 3.97 15.52 -12.59
C GLY A 135 5.46 15.63 -12.27
N GLY A 136 6.04 14.55 -11.76
CA GLY A 136 7.47 14.46 -11.46
C GLY A 136 8.31 14.14 -12.70
N ASN A 137 9.60 14.48 -12.62
CA ASN A 137 10.57 14.21 -13.70
C ASN A 137 11.21 12.81 -13.60
N LYS A 138 10.89 12.04 -12.56
CA LYS A 138 11.38 10.68 -12.35
C LYS A 138 10.22 9.71 -12.19
N PHE A 139 10.30 8.62 -12.92
CA PHE A 139 9.40 7.47 -12.73
C PHE A 139 9.82 6.70 -11.47
N MET A 140 8.85 6.36 -10.62
CA MET A 140 9.07 5.63 -9.36
C MET A 140 10.26 6.15 -8.53
N PRO A 141 10.23 7.41 -8.05
CA PRO A 141 11.40 8.06 -7.43
C PRO A 141 11.84 7.44 -6.09
N ARG A 142 11.06 6.50 -5.54
CA ARG A 142 11.41 5.75 -4.32
C ARG A 142 12.21 4.48 -4.58
N GLU A 143 12.23 4.02 -5.85
CA GLU A 143 12.98 2.86 -6.27
C GLU A 143 14.36 3.26 -6.81
N ASP A 144 15.30 2.33 -6.78
CA ASP A 144 16.56 2.51 -7.50
C ASP A 144 16.30 2.69 -8.99
N GLN A 145 17.08 3.56 -9.65
CA GLN A 145 16.82 3.96 -11.04
C GLN A 145 16.85 2.79 -12.04
N ASP A 146 17.68 1.79 -11.82
CA ASP A 146 17.75 0.58 -12.66
C ASP A 146 16.48 -0.26 -12.55
N ILE A 147 15.91 -0.37 -11.35
CA ILE A 147 14.61 -1.00 -11.09
C ILE A 147 13.48 -0.21 -11.75
N ALA A 148 13.43 1.11 -11.49
CA ALA A 148 12.41 1.98 -12.07
C ALA A 148 12.40 1.92 -13.61
N ASN A 149 13.59 1.93 -14.23
CA ASN A 149 13.72 1.80 -15.68
C ASN A 149 13.21 0.44 -16.18
N SER A 150 13.55 -0.64 -15.50
CA SER A 150 13.08 -1.99 -15.86
C SER A 150 11.55 -2.10 -15.77
N VAL A 151 10.93 -1.52 -14.72
CA VAL A 151 9.46 -1.47 -14.59
C VAL A 151 8.86 -0.66 -15.74
N LYS A 152 9.41 0.53 -16.02
CA LYS A 152 8.93 1.40 -17.11
C LYS A 152 8.95 0.69 -18.46
N GLU A 153 10.08 0.08 -18.81
CA GLU A 153 10.23 -0.68 -20.07
C GLU A 153 9.18 -1.79 -20.21
N VAL A 154 8.92 -2.55 -19.14
CA VAL A 154 7.92 -3.61 -19.15
C VAL A 154 6.51 -3.06 -19.30
N MET A 155 6.18 -1.97 -18.62
CA MET A 155 4.86 -1.33 -18.73
C MET A 155 4.64 -0.73 -20.13
N GLU A 156 5.64 -0.04 -20.69
CA GLU A 156 5.57 0.51 -22.04
C GLU A 156 5.46 -0.60 -23.11
N LYS A 157 6.18 -1.71 -22.94
CA LYS A 157 6.07 -2.90 -23.78
C LYS A 157 4.67 -3.53 -23.77
N LYS A 158 3.92 -3.35 -22.67
CA LYS A 158 2.51 -3.73 -22.54
C LYS A 158 1.52 -2.69 -23.08
N GLY A 159 2.01 -1.63 -23.70
CA GLY A 159 1.21 -0.60 -24.34
C GLY A 159 0.73 0.51 -23.40
N ILE A 160 1.28 0.61 -22.20
CA ILE A 160 0.96 1.70 -21.26
C ILE A 160 1.79 2.93 -21.63
N GLU A 161 1.14 4.04 -21.93
CA GLU A 161 1.81 5.33 -22.20
C GLU A 161 2.14 6.03 -20.88
N ILE A 162 3.40 6.45 -20.69
CA ILE A 162 3.85 7.11 -19.45
C ILE A 162 4.46 8.46 -19.78
N HIS A 163 3.80 9.54 -19.35
CA HIS A 163 4.26 10.91 -19.52
C HIS A 163 4.77 11.46 -18.18
N LEU A 164 6.06 11.74 -18.11
CA LEU A 164 6.69 12.44 -16.98
C LEU A 164 6.63 13.96 -17.21
N ASN A 165 6.85 14.76 -16.18
CA ASN A 165 6.66 16.21 -16.18
C ASN A 165 5.25 16.65 -16.63
N ALA A 166 4.27 15.77 -16.60
CA ALA A 166 2.93 15.99 -17.11
C ALA A 166 1.98 16.43 -15.98
N ARG A 167 1.66 17.72 -15.93
CA ARG A 167 0.77 18.29 -14.91
C ARG A 167 -0.62 18.51 -15.48
N ALA A 168 -1.60 17.78 -14.98
CA ALA A 168 -3.01 17.98 -15.33
C ALA A 168 -3.49 19.37 -14.92
N GLN A 169 -4.23 20.04 -15.81
CA GLN A 169 -4.70 21.42 -15.66
C GLN A 169 -6.21 21.53 -15.67
N SER A 170 -6.89 20.91 -16.63
CA SER A 170 -8.34 20.98 -16.75
C SER A 170 -8.93 19.70 -17.33
N ILE A 171 -10.18 19.46 -16.97
CA ILE A 171 -10.97 18.30 -17.38
C ILE A 171 -12.27 18.80 -17.96
N HIS A 172 -12.63 18.32 -19.15
CA HIS A 172 -13.88 18.67 -19.85
C HIS A 172 -14.58 17.41 -20.32
N ASP A 173 -15.82 17.22 -19.88
CA ASP A 173 -16.67 16.16 -20.42
C ASP A 173 -17.08 16.50 -21.84
N THR A 174 -17.07 15.51 -22.72
CA THR A 174 -17.51 15.57 -24.11
C THR A 174 -18.74 14.69 -24.31
N ASN A 175 -19.31 14.67 -25.51
CA ASN A 175 -20.45 13.78 -25.81
C ASN A 175 -20.05 12.29 -25.75
N ASP A 176 -18.79 11.97 -26.00
CA ASP A 176 -18.27 10.61 -26.15
C ASP A 176 -17.26 10.20 -25.08
N GLY A 177 -17.08 11.03 -24.04
CA GLY A 177 -16.11 10.76 -22.97
C GLY A 177 -15.59 12.03 -22.29
N VAL A 178 -14.27 12.12 -22.10
CA VAL A 178 -13.62 13.22 -21.38
C VAL A 178 -12.31 13.60 -22.04
N THR A 179 -12.05 14.91 -22.16
CA THR A 179 -10.75 15.47 -22.57
C THR A 179 -10.04 16.02 -21.34
N LEU A 180 -8.81 15.58 -21.12
CA LEU A 180 -7.92 16.12 -20.12
C LEU A 180 -6.82 16.95 -20.77
N THR A 181 -6.66 18.20 -20.33
CA THR A 181 -5.55 19.09 -20.70
C THR A 181 -4.46 18.99 -19.65
N TYR A 182 -3.23 18.80 -20.08
CA TYR A 182 -2.05 18.84 -19.21
C TYR A 182 -0.93 19.65 -19.86
N SER A 183 0.04 20.08 -19.07
CA SER A 183 1.23 20.77 -19.58
C SER A 183 2.50 20.02 -19.18
N ASP A 184 3.51 20.13 -20.03
CA ASP A 184 4.88 19.81 -19.63
C ASP A 184 5.36 20.83 -18.60
N VAL A 185 5.83 20.37 -17.44
CA VAL A 185 6.29 21.23 -16.34
C VAL A 185 7.56 21.99 -16.72
N SER A 186 8.36 21.48 -17.67
CA SER A 186 9.66 22.04 -18.05
C SER A 186 9.55 23.28 -18.95
N ASP A 187 8.55 23.34 -19.84
CA ASP A 187 8.39 24.39 -20.82
C ASP A 187 6.99 25.01 -20.89
N GLY A 188 6.03 24.42 -20.16
CA GLY A 188 4.63 24.88 -20.12
C GLY A 188 3.82 24.51 -21.38
N THR A 189 4.36 23.70 -22.28
CA THR A 189 3.67 23.31 -23.52
C THR A 189 2.37 22.53 -23.16
N PRO A 190 1.20 22.96 -23.69
CA PRO A 190 -0.06 22.28 -23.44
C PRO A 190 -0.23 21.07 -24.36
N TYR A 191 -0.78 20.01 -23.78
CA TYR A 191 -1.16 18.75 -24.44
C TYR A 191 -2.59 18.37 -24.07
N TYR A 192 -3.19 17.50 -24.87
CA TYR A 192 -4.54 17.01 -24.69
C TYR A 192 -4.53 15.48 -24.79
N VAL A 193 -5.35 14.84 -23.99
CA VAL A 193 -5.61 13.40 -24.07
C VAL A 193 -7.10 13.16 -23.86
N ASP A 194 -7.69 12.38 -24.78
CA ASP A 194 -9.09 11.96 -24.71
C ASP A 194 -9.19 10.56 -24.11
N GLY A 195 -10.24 10.33 -23.32
CA GLY A 195 -10.49 9.04 -22.69
C GLY A 195 -11.95 8.86 -22.25
N ASP A 196 -12.25 7.71 -21.67
CA ASP A 196 -13.57 7.39 -21.15
C ASP A 196 -13.63 7.51 -19.62
N ALA A 197 -12.48 7.38 -18.96
CA ALA A 197 -12.36 7.45 -17.52
C ALA A 197 -11.03 8.08 -17.10
N ILE A 198 -11.04 8.81 -15.99
CA ILE A 198 -9.87 9.40 -15.36
C ILE A 198 -9.76 8.85 -13.93
N LEU A 199 -8.66 8.19 -13.60
CA LEU A 199 -8.32 7.79 -12.23
C LEU A 199 -7.48 8.89 -11.56
N ILE A 200 -7.92 9.32 -10.38
CA ILE A 200 -7.11 10.16 -9.49
C ILE A 200 -6.27 9.27 -8.57
N ALA A 201 -4.96 9.24 -8.80
CA ALA A 201 -3.97 8.47 -8.05
C ALA A 201 -2.84 9.35 -7.48
N THR A 202 -3.16 10.60 -7.11
CA THR A 202 -2.22 11.65 -6.67
C THR A 202 -1.83 11.56 -5.19
N GLY A 203 -2.13 10.43 -4.55
CA GLY A 203 -1.79 10.17 -3.16
C GLY A 203 -3.02 10.08 -2.25
N ARG A 204 -2.74 9.84 -0.96
CA ARG A 204 -3.77 9.68 0.07
C ARG A 204 -3.42 10.53 1.28
N LYS A 205 -4.43 10.96 2.03
CA LYS A 205 -4.29 11.68 3.31
C LYS A 205 -5.03 10.93 4.43
N PRO A 206 -4.60 11.06 5.69
CA PRO A 206 -5.31 10.50 6.83
C PRO A 206 -6.78 10.94 6.87
N MET A 207 -7.67 10.01 7.18
CA MET A 207 -9.11 10.29 7.27
C MET A 207 -9.47 10.67 8.70
N ILE A 208 -9.31 11.97 9.01
CA ILE A 208 -9.58 12.55 10.33
C ILE A 208 -10.82 13.45 10.35
N GLU A 209 -11.41 13.69 9.19
CA GLU A 209 -12.56 14.57 9.03
C GLU A 209 -13.76 14.06 9.84
N GLY A 210 -14.46 14.94 10.55
CA GLY A 210 -15.59 14.58 11.40
C GLY A 210 -15.23 13.97 12.77
N LEU A 211 -13.95 13.68 13.07
CA LEU A 211 -13.54 13.10 14.36
C LEU A 211 -13.45 14.11 15.52
N ASN A 212 -13.40 15.41 15.21
CA ASN A 212 -13.23 16.47 16.19
C ASN A 212 -12.07 16.25 17.19
N LEU A 213 -10.92 15.83 16.64
CA LEU A 213 -9.73 15.44 17.42
C LEU A 213 -9.24 16.51 18.38
N GLN A 214 -9.38 17.79 17.98
CA GLN A 214 -8.98 18.93 18.81
C GLN A 214 -9.79 18.98 20.14
N ALA A 215 -11.08 18.72 20.10
CA ALA A 215 -11.92 18.68 21.30
C ALA A 215 -11.53 17.55 22.25
N ALA A 216 -10.99 16.45 21.73
CA ALA A 216 -10.47 15.33 22.50
C ALA A 216 -9.02 15.54 22.98
N GLY A 217 -8.33 16.59 22.54
CA GLY A 217 -6.92 16.83 22.84
C GLY A 217 -5.95 15.93 22.07
N VAL A 218 -6.42 15.29 20.99
CA VAL A 218 -5.58 14.41 20.15
C VAL A 218 -4.79 15.26 19.15
N GLY A 219 -3.46 15.14 19.21
CA GLY A 219 -2.53 15.85 18.32
C GLY A 219 -2.47 15.24 16.94
N VAL A 220 -2.28 16.10 15.92
CA VAL A 220 -2.01 15.72 14.53
C VAL A 220 -0.73 16.39 14.06
N ASP A 221 -0.03 15.75 13.11
CA ASP A 221 1.16 16.31 12.49
C ASP A 221 0.83 17.30 11.35
N ALA A 222 1.86 17.84 10.69
CA ALA A 222 1.72 18.77 9.56
C ALA A 222 1.03 18.15 8.33
N HIS A 223 0.97 16.84 8.23
CA HIS A 223 0.31 16.09 7.15
C HIS A 223 -1.10 15.62 7.52
N GLY A 224 -1.58 15.97 8.72
CA GLY A 224 -2.87 15.57 9.25
C GLY A 224 -2.92 14.17 9.84
N ALA A 225 -1.78 13.49 10.00
CA ALA A 225 -1.74 12.18 10.64
C ALA A 225 -1.83 12.30 12.17
N ILE A 226 -2.54 11.39 12.81
CA ILE A 226 -2.64 11.36 14.27
C ILE A 226 -1.27 11.00 14.84
N ILE A 227 -0.73 11.86 15.70
CA ILE A 227 0.54 11.63 16.38
C ILE A 227 0.39 10.51 17.39
N VAL A 228 1.24 9.48 17.27
CA VAL A 228 1.32 8.35 18.19
C VAL A 228 2.76 8.14 18.68
N ASN A 229 2.89 7.53 19.86
CA ASN A 229 4.18 7.00 20.32
C ASN A 229 4.45 5.59 19.73
N ASP A 230 5.60 4.99 20.07
CA ASP A 230 6.00 3.68 19.59
C ASP A 230 5.02 2.55 19.96
N GLN A 231 4.23 2.72 21.01
CA GLN A 231 3.19 1.80 21.42
C GLN A 231 1.82 2.11 20.82
N LEU A 232 1.71 3.08 19.90
CA LEU A 232 0.49 3.51 19.20
C LEU A 232 -0.51 4.30 20.04
N ARG A 233 -0.09 4.82 21.20
CA ARG A 233 -0.91 5.77 21.99
C ARG A 233 -0.81 7.16 21.38
N THR A 234 -1.94 7.84 21.32
CA THR A 234 -1.97 9.25 20.91
C THR A 234 -1.43 10.17 22.03
N THR A 235 -1.53 11.47 21.85
CA THR A 235 -1.26 12.47 22.90
C THR A 235 -2.19 12.33 24.11
N VAL A 236 -3.27 11.56 23.98
CA VAL A 236 -4.25 11.27 25.05
C VAL A 236 -4.10 9.81 25.48
N PRO A 237 -3.78 9.51 26.76
CA PRO A 237 -3.32 8.17 27.17
C PRO A 237 -4.26 7.00 26.92
N HIS A 238 -5.58 7.23 26.85
CA HIS A 238 -6.59 6.18 26.60
C HIS A 238 -7.09 6.17 25.14
N ILE A 239 -6.49 6.98 24.26
CA ILE A 239 -6.83 7.03 22.84
C ILE A 239 -5.64 6.52 22.03
N TRP A 240 -5.92 5.59 21.14
CA TRP A 240 -4.95 4.94 20.24
C TRP A 240 -5.28 5.24 18.79
N ALA A 241 -4.28 5.29 17.93
CA ALA A 241 -4.49 5.35 16.49
C ALA A 241 -3.71 4.26 15.78
N ILE A 242 -4.35 3.58 14.83
CA ILE A 242 -3.82 2.44 14.09
C ILE A 242 -4.14 2.55 12.60
N GLY A 243 -3.34 1.87 11.79
CA GLY A 243 -3.47 1.90 10.33
C GLY A 243 -3.09 3.25 9.73
N ASP A 244 -3.65 3.57 8.57
CA ASP A 244 -3.24 4.71 7.76
C ASP A 244 -3.48 6.07 8.41
N VAL A 245 -4.41 6.17 9.35
CA VAL A 245 -4.75 7.44 10.01
C VAL A 245 -3.60 8.03 10.83
N LYS A 246 -2.65 7.20 11.28
CA LYS A 246 -1.43 7.64 11.98
C LYS A 246 -0.26 7.99 11.04
N GLY A 247 -0.49 7.94 9.73
CA GLY A 247 0.57 8.17 8.73
C GLY A 247 1.57 7.02 8.60
N GLY A 248 2.68 7.29 7.91
CA GLY A 248 3.68 6.29 7.58
C GLY A 248 3.30 5.41 6.40
N SER A 249 3.80 4.18 6.37
CA SER A 249 3.50 3.22 5.30
C SER A 249 2.06 2.70 5.42
N GLN A 250 1.30 2.83 4.33
CA GLN A 250 -0.14 2.53 4.26
C GLN A 250 -0.37 1.11 3.72
N PHE A 251 -0.16 0.11 4.59
CA PHE A 251 -0.33 -1.30 4.23
C PHE A 251 -1.25 -2.01 5.22
N THR A 252 -2.15 -2.84 4.71
CA THR A 252 -3.11 -3.61 5.50
C THR A 252 -2.45 -4.47 6.57
N TYR A 253 -1.33 -5.12 6.25
CA TYR A 253 -0.61 -5.96 7.20
C TYR A 253 0.08 -5.16 8.31
N LEU A 254 0.40 -3.86 8.10
CA LEU A 254 0.87 -2.99 9.16
C LEU A 254 -0.28 -2.60 10.10
N SER A 255 -1.47 -2.35 9.58
CA SER A 255 -2.65 -2.13 10.42
C SER A 255 -2.98 -3.35 11.28
N LEU A 256 -2.83 -4.57 10.72
CA LEU A 256 -2.95 -5.81 11.49
C LEU A 256 -1.86 -5.94 12.55
N ASP A 257 -0.64 -5.52 12.26
CA ASP A 257 0.44 -5.54 13.23
C ASP A 257 0.26 -4.46 14.32
N ASP A 258 -0.30 -3.30 13.99
CA ASP A 258 -0.74 -2.29 14.97
C ASP A 258 -1.68 -2.92 16.00
N PHE A 259 -2.66 -3.71 15.56
CA PHE A 259 -3.52 -4.48 16.46
C PHE A 259 -2.74 -5.44 17.37
N ARG A 260 -1.71 -6.13 16.83
CA ARG A 260 -0.87 -7.04 17.62
C ARG A 260 -0.08 -6.30 18.69
N ILE A 261 0.42 -5.08 18.41
CA ILE A 261 1.08 -4.22 19.39
C ILE A 261 0.09 -3.81 20.46
N ILE A 262 -1.08 -3.30 20.10
CA ILE A 262 -2.10 -2.89 21.09
C ILE A 262 -2.53 -4.06 21.96
N ARG A 263 -2.74 -5.24 21.36
CA ARG A 263 -3.09 -6.45 22.12
C ARG A 263 -2.00 -6.79 23.15
N ASP A 264 -0.72 -6.69 22.80
CA ASP A 264 0.38 -6.91 23.73
C ASP A 264 0.42 -5.84 24.82
N GLN A 265 0.19 -4.57 24.47
CA GLN A 265 0.18 -3.45 25.43
C GLN A 265 -0.97 -3.54 26.45
N LEU A 266 -2.12 -4.08 26.06
CA LEU A 266 -3.31 -4.17 26.94
C LEU A 266 -3.37 -5.50 27.72
N PHE A 267 -2.95 -6.60 27.12
CA PHE A 267 -3.19 -7.96 27.64
C PHE A 267 -1.95 -8.84 27.69
N GLY A 268 -0.81 -8.38 27.16
CA GLY A 268 0.44 -9.11 27.09
C GLY A 268 1.53 -8.55 28.02
N ASP A 269 2.78 -8.82 27.63
CA ASP A 269 3.98 -8.44 28.39
C ASP A 269 4.42 -6.98 28.20
N LYS A 270 3.74 -6.22 27.31
CA LYS A 270 4.03 -4.81 26.95
C LYS A 270 5.40 -4.61 26.34
N LYS A 271 5.89 -5.60 25.61
CA LYS A 271 7.22 -5.58 24.99
C LYS A 271 7.22 -5.12 23.56
N ARG A 272 6.09 -5.29 22.85
CA ARG A 272 5.98 -4.97 21.43
C ARG A 272 5.79 -3.48 21.19
N ASP A 273 6.47 -2.97 20.17
CA ASP A 273 6.29 -1.63 19.64
C ASP A 273 6.53 -1.59 18.11
N ILE A 274 6.45 -0.40 17.52
CA ILE A 274 6.62 -0.24 16.07
C ILE A 274 8.06 -0.49 15.62
N GLY A 275 9.07 -0.35 16.48
CA GLY A 275 10.48 -0.61 16.19
C GLY A 275 10.78 -2.09 15.90
N ASP A 276 9.94 -3.01 16.38
CA ASP A 276 10.07 -4.44 16.11
C ASP A 276 9.87 -4.79 14.63
N ARG A 277 9.33 -3.88 13.83
CA ARG A 277 8.94 -4.13 12.42
C ARG A 277 10.09 -4.05 11.45
N ASP A 278 11.07 -3.19 11.70
CA ASP A 278 12.11 -2.86 10.73
C ASP A 278 13.05 -4.04 10.42
N PRO A 279 13.36 -4.20 9.13
CA PRO A 279 12.76 -3.56 7.98
C PRO A 279 11.41 -4.18 7.59
N VAL A 280 10.51 -3.37 7.01
CA VAL A 280 9.21 -3.81 6.49
C VAL A 280 9.32 -4.01 4.98
N GLN A 281 8.91 -5.18 4.50
CA GLN A 281 8.77 -5.46 3.08
C GLN A 281 7.48 -4.86 2.52
N TYR A 282 7.48 -4.58 1.20
CA TYR A 282 6.27 -4.22 0.47
C TYR A 282 6.24 -4.84 -0.93
N ALA A 283 5.07 -4.87 -1.53
CA ALA A 283 4.88 -5.27 -2.90
C ALA A 283 3.97 -4.27 -3.62
N VAL A 284 4.24 -4.10 -4.93
CA VAL A 284 3.42 -3.37 -5.89
C VAL A 284 2.89 -4.40 -6.88
N PHE A 285 1.58 -4.53 -6.98
CA PHE A 285 0.91 -5.60 -7.72
C PHE A 285 0.71 -5.24 -9.21
N ILE A 286 1.82 -4.89 -9.86
CA ILE A 286 1.93 -4.81 -11.33
C ILE A 286 2.26 -6.20 -11.90
N ASP A 287 2.32 -6.35 -13.20
CA ASP A 287 2.66 -7.62 -13.85
C ASP A 287 3.95 -7.48 -14.69
N PRO A 288 5.05 -8.18 -14.27
CA PRO A 288 5.20 -8.95 -13.04
C PRO A 288 5.21 -8.09 -11.79
N PRO A 289 4.93 -8.66 -10.59
CA PRO A 289 4.94 -7.89 -9.35
C PRO A 289 6.35 -7.41 -8.99
N LEU A 290 6.39 -6.21 -8.39
CA LEU A 290 7.59 -5.65 -7.76
C LEU A 290 7.49 -5.81 -6.25
N ALA A 291 8.56 -6.29 -5.61
CA ALA A 291 8.63 -6.36 -4.15
C ALA A 291 9.98 -5.89 -3.64
N HIS A 292 9.98 -5.26 -2.47
CA HIS A 292 11.18 -4.68 -1.88
C HIS A 292 11.22 -4.87 -0.37
N ILE A 293 12.44 -4.98 0.17
CA ILE A 293 12.73 -4.93 1.61
C ILE A 293 14.10 -4.29 1.86
N GLY A 294 14.18 -3.51 2.94
CA GLY A 294 15.43 -2.89 3.41
C GLY A 294 15.72 -1.57 2.74
N ILE A 295 17.01 -1.26 2.51
CA ILE A 295 17.45 0.01 1.94
C ILE A 295 17.77 -0.13 0.45
N SER A 296 17.57 0.96 -0.31
CA SER A 296 17.98 1.07 -1.70
C SER A 296 19.49 1.26 -1.84
N GLU A 297 20.04 1.06 -3.04
CA GLU A 297 21.44 1.36 -3.36
C GLU A 297 21.74 2.85 -3.14
N GLU A 298 20.82 3.73 -3.57
CA GLU A 298 20.94 5.18 -3.38
C GLU A 298 20.98 5.55 -1.89
N GLU A 299 20.16 4.91 -1.07
CA GLU A 299 20.16 5.14 0.38
C GLU A 299 21.42 4.60 1.04
N ALA A 300 21.93 3.44 0.62
CA ALA A 300 23.19 2.89 1.11
C ALA A 300 24.38 3.81 0.80
N LEU A 301 24.41 4.40 -0.41
CA LEU A 301 25.40 5.40 -0.81
C LEU A 301 25.30 6.68 0.05
N LYS A 302 24.10 7.22 0.23
CA LYS A 302 23.87 8.43 1.05
C LYS A 302 24.28 8.24 2.50
N ARG A 303 24.12 7.03 3.05
CA ARG A 303 24.51 6.69 4.42
C ARG A 303 25.99 6.31 4.57
N GLY A 304 26.75 6.28 3.46
CA GLY A 304 28.18 5.96 3.45
C GLY A 304 28.51 4.51 3.82
N TYR A 305 27.58 3.58 3.58
CA TYR A 305 27.83 2.18 3.83
C TYR A 305 28.83 1.59 2.82
N SER A 306 29.64 0.62 3.27
CA SER A 306 30.45 -0.23 2.40
C SER A 306 29.61 -1.46 2.03
N PHE A 307 29.27 -1.59 0.76
CA PHE A 307 28.40 -2.65 0.27
C PHE A 307 28.78 -3.11 -1.13
N LYS A 308 28.26 -4.24 -1.52
CA LYS A 308 28.24 -4.75 -2.90
C LYS A 308 26.80 -4.90 -3.38
N VAL A 309 26.63 -4.80 -4.69
CA VAL A 309 25.33 -4.93 -5.33
C VAL A 309 25.35 -6.12 -6.27
N SER A 310 24.36 -6.97 -6.14
CA SER A 310 24.08 -8.04 -7.09
C SER A 310 22.87 -7.70 -7.93
N ARG A 311 22.91 -8.04 -9.22
CA ARG A 311 21.81 -7.90 -10.17
C ARG A 311 21.65 -9.18 -10.94
N LEU A 312 20.41 -9.66 -11.04
CA LEU A 312 20.08 -10.88 -11.78
C LEU A 312 18.88 -10.60 -12.68
N PRO A 313 19.00 -10.72 -14.02
CA PRO A 313 17.85 -10.69 -14.90
C PRO A 313 16.86 -11.83 -14.55
N ALA A 314 15.56 -11.55 -14.50
CA ALA A 314 14.55 -12.57 -14.20
C ALA A 314 14.60 -13.74 -15.19
N SER A 315 14.97 -13.48 -16.46
CA SER A 315 15.16 -14.50 -17.50
C SER A 315 16.24 -15.55 -17.20
N SER A 316 17.12 -15.29 -16.23
CA SER A 316 18.15 -16.26 -15.78
C SER A 316 17.55 -17.38 -14.93
N ILE A 317 16.39 -17.15 -14.30
CA ILE A 317 15.71 -18.14 -13.46
C ILE A 317 14.99 -19.15 -14.37
N VAL A 318 15.24 -20.44 -14.19
CA VAL A 318 14.65 -21.51 -15.04
C VAL A 318 13.14 -21.46 -15.04
N ARG A 319 12.50 -21.23 -13.89
CA ARG A 319 11.05 -21.18 -13.74
C ARG A 319 10.40 -20.09 -14.58
N THR A 320 11.01 -18.93 -14.76
CA THR A 320 10.46 -17.83 -15.58
C THR A 320 10.25 -18.26 -17.03
N ARG A 321 11.15 -19.11 -17.57
CA ARG A 321 11.04 -19.64 -18.95
C ARG A 321 9.88 -20.60 -19.08
N THR A 322 9.63 -21.47 -18.08
CA THR A 322 8.48 -22.38 -18.08
C THR A 322 7.16 -21.63 -17.94
N LEU A 323 7.14 -20.53 -17.20
CA LEU A 323 5.98 -19.64 -17.06
C LEU A 323 5.79 -18.70 -18.26
N ARG A 324 6.81 -18.53 -19.13
CA ARG A 324 6.88 -17.47 -20.16
C ARG A 324 6.74 -16.05 -19.57
N GLN A 325 7.27 -15.85 -18.36
CA GLN A 325 7.29 -14.59 -17.64
C GLN A 325 8.73 -14.22 -17.33
N THR A 326 9.49 -13.85 -18.36
CA THR A 326 10.93 -13.60 -18.30
C THR A 326 11.29 -12.14 -18.05
N ASP A 327 10.31 -11.25 -18.05
CA ASP A 327 10.52 -9.82 -17.83
C ASP A 327 10.91 -9.53 -16.37
N GLY A 328 11.76 -8.50 -16.18
CA GLY A 328 12.15 -8.01 -14.90
C GLY A 328 13.58 -8.34 -14.48
N MET A 329 13.90 -7.96 -13.26
CA MET A 329 15.22 -8.15 -12.65
C MET A 329 15.13 -8.23 -11.13
N LEU A 330 16.12 -8.88 -10.53
CA LEU A 330 16.31 -8.96 -9.09
C LEU A 330 17.58 -8.20 -8.71
N LYS A 331 17.56 -7.54 -7.55
CA LYS A 331 18.68 -6.74 -7.03
C LYS A 331 18.86 -7.00 -5.55
N ALA A 332 20.08 -7.16 -5.09
CA ALA A 332 20.42 -7.30 -3.68
C ALA A 332 21.56 -6.37 -3.29
N ILE A 333 21.51 -5.85 -2.07
CA ILE A 333 22.49 -4.97 -1.47
C ILE A 333 23.04 -5.68 -0.24
N ILE A 334 24.34 -5.93 -0.21
CA ILE A 334 25.01 -6.77 0.80
C ILE A 334 26.14 -5.98 1.45
N ASN A 335 26.16 -5.96 2.78
CA ASN A 335 27.19 -5.31 3.55
C ASN A 335 28.55 -6.02 3.39
N ASN A 336 29.58 -5.28 2.99
CA ASN A 336 30.93 -5.83 2.75
C ASN A 336 31.62 -6.34 4.01
N HIS A 337 31.28 -5.81 5.18
CA HIS A 337 32.02 -6.14 6.44
C HIS A 337 31.49 -7.42 7.09
N ASN A 338 30.16 -7.66 7.00
CA ASN A 338 29.53 -8.74 7.75
C ASN A 338 28.67 -9.68 6.89
N GLY A 339 28.58 -9.44 5.58
CA GLY A 339 27.79 -10.24 4.65
C GLY A 339 26.26 -10.17 4.83
N LYS A 340 25.75 -9.30 5.71
CA LYS A 340 24.32 -9.17 5.95
C LYS A 340 23.63 -8.54 4.75
N ILE A 341 22.39 -9.00 4.49
CA ILE A 341 21.52 -8.43 3.49
C ILE A 341 21.00 -7.09 4.02
N MET A 342 21.26 -6.00 3.30
CA MET A 342 20.84 -4.65 3.65
C MET A 342 19.55 -4.26 2.94
N GLY A 343 19.36 -4.76 1.72
CA GLY A 343 18.17 -4.53 0.90
C GLY A 343 18.05 -5.55 -0.21
N CYS A 344 16.83 -5.76 -0.66
CA CYS A 344 16.54 -6.63 -1.79
C CYS A 344 15.30 -6.13 -2.52
N THR A 345 15.39 -6.04 -3.85
CA THR A 345 14.27 -5.71 -4.74
C THR A 345 14.10 -6.84 -5.74
N LEU A 346 12.89 -7.33 -5.86
CA LEU A 346 12.50 -8.40 -6.76
C LEU A 346 11.43 -7.85 -7.72
N PHE A 347 11.76 -7.76 -8.99
CA PHE A 347 10.79 -7.45 -10.05
C PHE A 347 10.72 -8.67 -10.97
N CYS A 348 9.84 -9.61 -10.67
CA CYS A 348 9.68 -10.87 -11.37
C CYS A 348 8.38 -11.58 -10.96
N ALA A 349 8.04 -12.67 -11.63
CA ALA A 349 6.94 -13.55 -11.21
C ALA A 349 7.11 -13.96 -9.73
N ASP A 350 6.02 -14.03 -8.98
CA ASP A 350 5.95 -14.42 -7.57
C ASP A 350 6.80 -13.54 -6.60
N ALA A 351 7.22 -12.33 -7.02
CA ALA A 351 8.07 -11.47 -6.18
C ALA A 351 7.45 -11.19 -4.80
N SER A 352 6.12 -10.99 -4.72
CA SER A 352 5.38 -10.76 -3.48
C SER A 352 5.48 -11.92 -2.48
N GLU A 353 5.67 -13.14 -2.97
CA GLU A 353 5.86 -14.32 -2.12
C GLU A 353 7.33 -14.51 -1.74
N ILE A 354 8.23 -14.38 -2.72
CA ILE A 354 9.66 -14.63 -2.54
C ILE A 354 10.30 -13.61 -1.59
N ILE A 355 9.84 -12.36 -1.63
CA ILE A 355 10.38 -11.30 -0.75
C ILE A 355 10.24 -11.66 0.74
N ASN A 356 9.24 -12.44 1.12
CA ASN A 356 9.05 -12.90 2.49
C ASN A 356 10.17 -13.84 2.96
N ILE A 357 10.77 -14.63 2.05
CA ILE A 357 11.94 -15.47 2.36
C ILE A 357 13.13 -14.58 2.72
N VAL A 358 13.38 -13.53 1.93
CA VAL A 358 14.44 -12.56 2.20
C VAL A 358 14.17 -11.81 3.51
N ALA A 359 12.92 -11.42 3.75
CA ALA A 359 12.50 -10.77 4.99
C ALA A 359 12.79 -11.65 6.22
N MET A 360 12.48 -12.93 6.14
CA MET A 360 12.79 -13.90 7.23
C MET A 360 14.28 -14.03 7.44
N ALA A 361 15.10 -14.10 6.38
CA ALA A 361 16.55 -14.16 6.48
C ALA A 361 17.12 -12.90 7.17
N ILE A 362 16.64 -11.71 6.79
CA ILE A 362 17.05 -10.44 7.42
C ILE A 362 16.65 -10.42 8.90
N LYS A 363 15.40 -10.72 9.22
CA LYS A 363 14.84 -10.72 10.59
C LYS A 363 15.55 -11.69 11.52
N THR A 364 16.03 -12.82 11.01
CA THR A 364 16.79 -13.83 11.77
C THR A 364 18.29 -13.56 11.77
N GLY A 365 18.74 -12.44 11.18
CA GLY A 365 20.13 -12.00 11.17
C GLY A 365 21.05 -12.83 10.26
N GLN A 366 20.49 -13.57 9.28
CA GLN A 366 21.26 -14.37 8.34
C GLN A 366 22.09 -13.51 7.39
N THR A 367 23.17 -14.09 6.87
CA THR A 367 24.00 -13.48 5.83
C THR A 367 23.51 -13.86 4.43
N SER A 368 24.01 -13.18 3.40
CA SER A 368 23.73 -13.51 1.99
C SER A 368 24.08 -14.96 1.64
N THR A 369 25.13 -15.51 2.25
CA THR A 369 25.55 -16.91 2.03
C THR A 369 24.51 -17.92 2.49
N PHE A 370 23.67 -17.58 3.47
CA PHE A 370 22.56 -18.45 3.88
C PHE A 370 21.59 -18.70 2.71
N LEU A 371 21.18 -17.64 2.00
CA LEU A 371 20.28 -17.78 0.84
C LEU A 371 21.01 -18.33 -0.38
N ARG A 372 22.31 -18.01 -0.56
CA ARG A 372 23.11 -18.56 -1.64
C ARG A 372 23.20 -20.09 -1.56
N ASP A 373 23.41 -20.63 -0.38
CA ASP A 373 23.68 -22.05 -0.16
C ASP A 373 22.41 -22.86 0.24
N PHE A 374 21.25 -22.17 0.36
CA PHE A 374 20.02 -22.84 0.73
C PHE A 374 19.50 -23.76 -0.39
N ILE A 375 18.96 -24.92 0.00
CA ILE A 375 18.41 -25.89 -0.95
C ILE A 375 16.96 -25.51 -1.25
N PHE A 376 16.73 -24.81 -2.37
CA PHE A 376 15.40 -24.52 -2.86
C PHE A 376 14.86 -25.66 -3.73
N THR A 377 13.53 -25.80 -3.80
CA THR A 377 12.90 -26.74 -4.74
C THR A 377 13.12 -26.28 -6.19
N HIS A 378 13.25 -27.25 -7.12
CA HIS A 378 13.43 -27.01 -8.54
C HIS A 378 12.31 -27.62 -9.37
N PRO A 379 11.76 -26.93 -10.41
CA PRO A 379 12.01 -25.52 -10.76
C PRO A 379 11.09 -24.59 -9.95
N SER A 380 11.65 -23.59 -9.28
CA SER A 380 10.90 -22.58 -8.54
C SER A 380 11.42 -21.18 -8.82
N MET A 381 10.63 -20.15 -8.49
CA MET A 381 11.14 -18.79 -8.56
C MET A 381 12.12 -18.48 -7.42
N SER A 382 11.94 -19.14 -6.27
CA SER A 382 12.79 -18.95 -5.10
C SER A 382 14.25 -19.39 -5.30
N GLU A 383 14.52 -20.37 -6.18
CA GLU A 383 15.90 -20.79 -6.50
C GLU A 383 16.75 -19.68 -7.13
N GLY A 384 16.10 -18.64 -7.69
CA GLY A 384 16.79 -17.46 -8.17
C GLY A 384 17.57 -16.71 -7.08
N LEU A 385 17.19 -16.90 -5.80
CA LEU A 385 17.91 -16.32 -4.66
C LEU A 385 19.32 -16.92 -4.52
N ASN A 386 19.56 -18.20 -4.88
CA ASN A 386 20.90 -18.77 -4.89
C ASN A 386 21.83 -17.97 -5.82
N GLN A 387 21.35 -17.68 -7.05
CA GLN A 387 22.14 -16.92 -8.02
C GLN A 387 22.27 -15.44 -7.63
N LEU A 388 21.18 -14.84 -7.13
CA LEU A 388 21.18 -13.43 -6.71
C LEU A 388 22.19 -13.16 -5.60
N PHE A 389 22.36 -14.10 -4.67
CA PHE A 389 23.25 -13.95 -3.51
C PHE A 389 24.64 -14.59 -3.70
N ASP A 390 24.96 -15.11 -4.89
CA ASP A 390 26.29 -15.61 -5.25
C ASP A 390 27.19 -14.48 -5.76
N VAL A 391 27.71 -13.66 -4.82
CA VAL A 391 28.52 -12.45 -5.07
C VAL A 391 29.66 -12.29 -4.09
#